data_d398c9314f10fc1679ccf45de3145c78
#
_entry.id   d398c9314f10fc1679ccf45de3145c78
#
_cell.length_a   1.000
_cell.length_b   1.000
_cell.length_c   1.000
_cell.angle_alpha   90.00
_cell.angle_beta   90.00
_cell.angle_gamma   90.00
#
_symmetry.space_group_name_H-M   'P 1'
#
loop_
_entity.id
_entity.type
_entity.pdbx_description
1 polymer ?
#
loop_
_entity_poly.entity_id
_entity_poly.type
_entity_poly.pdbx_seq_one_letter_code
_entity_poly.pdbx_strand_id
1 'polypeptide(L)'
;LAHRNRGQLEPTAGALSRDNGPSHYVAKRATKKKHFILRTVLICVVAVIAVAGIAFAKYYNDINSKIKANITPELEAQLSSSKQISEPFYMLLLGVDKSQERADEWGDDSSNFRSDTIILVRVDPKNMKVTLVSIARDTMVDMGDYGMQKINAAYALGGPSYTVQVVEKYAGVDISHYAEVDFEALTAIVDGIGGIEVTVPTDVVDPLANANIQAGTQTLNGEQALALCRSRHAYDEYGAGDFYRAANQRAVITAIIKKVLSSDPLTIANTISNLADGVSTDLDASQIISLALQMKDLDVDNNVYSGLNPTEGEMIDGISYQVTIEDEWEEMMERVDSGESPYENASDDPTAGVAASAGDGTTTTTTTSTDSAMDDVDAVHKGDIEVLNGSGANGAAAAAANLLEKAGYTTTTGVADSSDYQEITIVYRGGDSMAIAKGVGETLSSLGTINYVNDSSRTYSYTGDVLVILGSD
;
A
#
# COMPACT_ATOMS: atom_id res chain seq x y z
N LEU A 1 74.63 103.02 -10.67
CA LEU A 1 74.45 102.84 -9.19
C LEU A 1 73.54 101.60 -8.98
N ALA A 2 74.09 100.52 -8.66
CA ALA A 2 74.15 99.70 -7.45
C ALA A 2 72.75 99.29 -6.93
N HIS A 3 72.45 98.08 -6.93
CA HIS A 3 72.53 97.21 -5.75
C HIS A 3 72.19 95.79 -6.12
N ARG A 4 73.05 94.93 -5.64
CA ARG A 4 72.89 93.44 -5.54
C ARG A 4 71.74 93.07 -4.62
N ASN A 5 71.03 92.06 -5.00
CA ASN A 5 70.50 91.23 -3.96
C ASN A 5 70.55 89.74 -4.40
N ARG A 6 71.22 89.01 -3.53
CA ARG A 6 71.37 87.51 -3.62
C ARG A 6 70.05 86.92 -3.17
N GLY A 7 69.43 86.12 -4.02
CA GLY A 7 68.40 85.17 -3.65
C GLY A 7 69.00 83.82 -3.47
N GLN A 8 68.79 83.21 -2.29
CA GLN A 8 69.22 81.88 -1.93
C GLN A 8 68.47 80.84 -2.74
N LEU A 9 69.23 79.89 -3.29
CA LEU A 9 68.70 78.66 -3.84
C LEU A 9 68.50 77.68 -2.68
N GLU A 10 67.21 77.37 -2.33
CA GLU A 10 66.91 76.27 -1.47
C GLU A 10 66.93 74.93 -2.32
N PRO A 11 67.57 73.88 -1.80
CA PRO A 11 67.51 72.60 -2.48
C PRO A 11 66.18 71.87 -2.18
N THR A 12 65.29 71.74 -3.17
CA THR A 12 64.16 70.84 -3.10
C THR A 12 64.65 69.42 -2.97
N ALA A 13 64.71 68.89 -1.76
CA ALA A 13 64.90 67.49 -1.47
C ALA A 13 63.65 66.70 -2.03
N GLY A 14 63.81 66.10 -3.18
CA GLY A 14 62.86 65.16 -3.67
C GLY A 14 62.70 64.02 -2.65
N ALA A 15 61.53 63.94 -2.05
CA ALA A 15 61.19 62.83 -1.15
C ALA A 15 61.11 61.57 -2.03
N LEU A 16 62.16 60.79 -2.04
CA LEU A 16 62.13 59.38 -2.51
C LEU A 16 61.22 58.61 -1.56
N SER A 17 60.04 58.27 -2.06
CA SER A 17 59.07 57.39 -1.38
C SER A 17 59.76 56.10 -0.97
N ARG A 18 59.91 55.92 0.33
CA ARG A 18 60.49 54.74 0.98
C ARG A 18 59.58 53.51 0.92
N ASP A 19 58.62 53.45 -0.01
CA ASP A 19 57.59 52.43 -0.08
C ASP A 19 57.99 51.16 -0.86
N ASN A 20 59.23 51.08 -1.33
CA ASN A 20 59.81 49.92 -1.99
C ASN A 20 60.81 49.12 -1.16
N GLY A 21 60.65 49.09 0.15
CA GLY A 21 61.49 48.30 1.03
C GLY A 21 61.24 46.78 0.91
N PRO A 22 62.18 45.96 1.41
CA PRO A 22 62.05 44.46 1.36
C PRO A 22 60.76 43.93 1.92
N SER A 23 60.12 44.60 2.89
CA SER A 23 58.86 44.22 3.50
C SER A 23 57.68 44.32 2.52
N HIS A 24 57.66 45.32 1.62
CA HIS A 24 56.59 45.43 0.63
C HIS A 24 56.69 44.34 -0.46
N TYR A 25 57.90 43.95 -0.84
CA TYR A 25 58.13 42.82 -1.76
C TYR A 25 57.78 41.45 -1.12
N VAL A 26 58.02 41.27 0.16
CA VAL A 26 57.67 40.03 0.89
C VAL A 26 56.16 39.92 1.02
N ALA A 27 55.45 41.02 1.33
CA ALA A 27 54.00 41.02 1.43
C ALA A 27 53.31 40.71 0.09
N LYS A 28 53.76 41.30 -1.05
CA LYS A 28 53.27 40.97 -2.38
C LYS A 28 53.54 39.50 -2.77
N ARG A 29 54.66 38.93 -2.35
CA ARG A 29 55.01 37.54 -2.62
C ARG A 29 54.16 36.56 -1.80
N ALA A 30 53.83 36.91 -0.58
CA ALA A 30 52.97 36.12 0.30
C ALA A 30 51.50 36.10 -0.17
N THR A 31 50.97 37.24 -0.65
CA THR A 31 49.62 37.31 -1.23
C THR A 31 49.49 36.52 -2.55
N LYS A 32 50.50 36.58 -3.43
CA LYS A 32 50.52 35.77 -4.66
C LYS A 32 50.53 34.26 -4.34
N LYS A 33 51.28 33.83 -3.31
CA LYS A 33 51.28 32.39 -2.88
C LYS A 33 49.93 31.98 -2.28
N LYS A 34 49.27 32.83 -1.49
CA LYS A 34 47.92 32.54 -0.96
C LYS A 34 46.90 32.37 -2.08
N HIS A 35 46.88 33.22 -3.07
CA HIS A 35 45.99 33.11 -4.22
C HIS A 35 46.30 31.88 -5.09
N PHE A 36 47.56 31.51 -5.24
CA PHE A 36 47.97 30.29 -5.92
C PHE A 36 47.48 29.05 -5.18
N ILE A 37 47.70 28.96 -3.89
CA ILE A 37 47.22 27.84 -3.05
C ILE A 37 45.68 27.78 -3.10
N LEU A 38 44.97 28.90 -2.97
CA LEU A 38 43.51 28.96 -3.02
C LEU A 38 42.98 28.45 -4.39
N ARG A 39 43.63 28.86 -5.50
CA ARG A 39 43.27 28.37 -6.84
C ARG A 39 43.51 26.87 -7.01
N THR A 40 44.62 26.35 -6.49
CA THR A 40 44.93 24.92 -6.55
C THR A 40 43.92 24.12 -5.73
N VAL A 41 43.56 24.57 -4.50
CA VAL A 41 42.52 23.93 -3.68
C VAL A 41 41.16 23.97 -4.39
N LEU A 42 40.79 25.11 -5.00
CA LEU A 42 39.55 25.20 -5.76
C LEU A 42 39.50 24.23 -6.94
N ILE A 43 40.61 24.11 -7.69
CA ILE A 43 40.72 23.14 -8.81
C ILE A 43 40.59 21.71 -8.30
N CYS A 44 41.24 21.37 -7.18
CA CYS A 44 41.14 20.05 -6.56
C CYS A 44 39.68 19.76 -6.13
N VAL A 45 39.00 20.73 -5.50
CA VAL A 45 37.61 20.60 -5.09
C VAL A 45 36.70 20.38 -6.31
N VAL A 46 36.89 21.20 -7.36
CA VAL A 46 36.11 21.02 -8.62
C VAL A 46 36.39 19.67 -9.28
N ALA A 47 37.66 19.20 -9.26
CA ALA A 47 38.00 17.88 -9.78
C ALA A 47 37.35 16.75 -8.97
N VAL A 48 37.34 16.84 -7.65
CA VAL A 48 36.65 15.87 -6.77
C VAL A 48 35.14 15.86 -7.04
N ILE A 49 34.52 17.05 -7.15
CA ILE A 49 33.08 17.15 -7.50
C ILE A 49 32.80 16.56 -8.87
N ALA A 50 33.67 16.83 -9.86
CA ALA A 50 33.51 16.26 -11.21
C ALA A 50 33.63 14.73 -11.22
N VAL A 51 34.63 14.16 -10.51
CA VAL A 51 34.78 12.71 -10.39
C VAL A 51 33.60 12.09 -9.63
N ALA A 52 33.15 12.72 -8.55
CA ALA A 52 31.96 12.29 -7.81
C ALA A 52 30.69 12.35 -8.69
N GLY A 53 30.55 13.42 -9.50
CA GLY A 53 29.43 13.57 -10.43
C GLY A 53 29.43 12.48 -11.53
N ILE A 54 30.61 12.15 -12.08
CA ILE A 54 30.72 11.07 -13.07
C ILE A 54 30.42 9.71 -12.44
N ALA A 55 30.93 9.44 -11.23
CA ALA A 55 30.66 8.21 -10.49
C ALA A 55 29.16 8.08 -10.18
N PHE A 56 28.54 9.17 -9.73
CA PHE A 56 27.11 9.23 -9.47
C PHE A 56 26.27 8.99 -10.74
N ALA A 57 26.62 9.65 -11.85
CA ALA A 57 25.93 9.46 -13.12
C ALA A 57 26.03 8.01 -13.63
N LYS A 58 27.22 7.39 -13.48
CA LYS A 58 27.41 5.98 -13.84
C LYS A 58 26.56 5.06 -12.96
N TYR A 59 26.59 5.26 -11.65
CA TYR A 59 25.79 4.51 -10.68
C TYR A 59 24.28 4.64 -10.96
N TYR A 60 23.82 5.86 -11.20
CA TYR A 60 22.42 6.15 -11.54
C TYR A 60 21.99 5.48 -12.85
N ASN A 61 22.83 5.53 -13.89
CA ASN A 61 22.56 4.86 -15.16
C ASN A 61 22.54 3.33 -15.01
N ASP A 62 23.40 2.76 -14.18
CA ASP A 62 23.43 1.32 -13.90
C ASP A 62 22.11 0.87 -13.25
N ILE A 63 21.65 1.57 -12.23
CA ILE A 63 20.34 1.31 -11.59
C ILE A 63 19.22 1.37 -12.61
N ASN A 64 19.11 2.46 -13.38
CA ASN A 64 18.05 2.62 -14.36
C ASN A 64 18.09 1.55 -15.45
N SER A 65 19.27 1.13 -15.89
CA SER A 65 19.39 0.06 -16.87
C SER A 65 18.91 -1.29 -16.34
N LYS A 66 19.05 -1.54 -15.03
CA LYS A 66 18.57 -2.75 -14.39
C LYS A 66 17.06 -2.74 -14.19
N ILE A 67 16.50 -1.70 -13.58
CA ILE A 67 15.05 -1.60 -13.34
C ILE A 67 14.24 -1.53 -14.63
N LYS A 68 14.83 -1.09 -15.75
CA LYS A 68 14.20 -1.06 -17.08
C LYS A 68 14.56 -2.23 -17.97
N ALA A 69 15.33 -3.20 -17.48
CA ALA A 69 15.86 -4.29 -18.31
C ALA A 69 14.78 -5.14 -19.00
N ASN A 70 13.62 -5.29 -18.36
CA ASN A 70 12.49 -6.06 -18.87
C ASN A 70 11.37 -5.19 -19.48
N ILE A 71 11.58 -3.87 -19.58
CA ILE A 71 10.63 -2.96 -20.24
C ILE A 71 10.90 -2.99 -21.74
N THR A 72 10.02 -3.66 -22.47
CA THR A 72 10.14 -3.78 -23.94
C THR A 72 9.55 -2.58 -24.64
N PRO A 73 9.96 -2.30 -25.91
CA PRO A 73 9.34 -1.24 -26.70
C PRO A 73 7.83 -1.41 -26.91
N GLU A 74 7.35 -2.66 -26.95
CA GLU A 74 5.93 -2.98 -27.06
C GLU A 74 5.18 -2.57 -25.79
N LEU A 75 5.76 -2.82 -24.60
CA LEU A 75 5.19 -2.39 -23.33
C LEU A 75 5.19 -0.86 -23.23
N GLU A 76 6.31 -0.21 -23.55
CA GLU A 76 6.37 1.26 -23.57
C GLU A 76 5.33 1.89 -24.54
N ALA A 77 5.07 1.24 -25.67
CA ALA A 77 4.07 1.70 -26.64
C ALA A 77 2.62 1.48 -26.13
N GLN A 78 2.40 0.47 -25.28
CA GLN A 78 1.09 0.20 -24.68
C GLN A 78 0.77 1.18 -23.56
N LEU A 79 1.76 1.58 -22.75
CA LEU A 79 1.56 2.53 -21.66
C LEU A 79 1.16 3.90 -22.20
N SER A 80 0.15 4.51 -21.60
CA SER A 80 -0.31 5.82 -22.03
C SER A 80 0.75 6.90 -21.72
N SER A 81 1.29 7.54 -22.77
CA SER A 81 2.44 8.43 -22.71
C SER A 81 2.18 9.80 -22.06
N SER A 82 0.99 10.06 -21.53
CA SER A 82 0.52 11.42 -21.36
C SER A 82 0.50 11.95 -19.92
N LYS A 83 0.79 11.14 -18.91
CA LYS A 83 0.62 11.63 -17.53
C LYS A 83 1.97 11.88 -16.86
N GLN A 84 2.16 13.16 -16.47
CA GLN A 84 3.24 13.50 -15.54
C GLN A 84 2.95 12.85 -14.20
N ILE A 85 3.99 12.34 -13.51
CA ILE A 85 3.86 11.74 -12.16
C ILE A 85 3.29 12.70 -11.09
N SER A 86 3.06 13.96 -11.44
CA SER A 86 2.38 14.97 -10.60
C SER A 86 0.86 15.05 -10.83
N GLU A 87 0.33 14.35 -11.82
CA GLU A 87 -1.10 14.23 -12.11
C GLU A 87 -1.61 12.86 -11.66
N PRO A 88 -2.92 12.68 -11.40
CA PRO A 88 -3.47 11.35 -11.14
C PRO A 88 -3.22 10.39 -12.30
N PHE A 89 -2.77 9.18 -12.00
CA PHE A 89 -2.48 8.15 -13.00
C PHE A 89 -2.80 6.75 -12.47
N TYR A 90 -2.98 5.80 -13.40
CA TYR A 90 -3.04 4.39 -13.09
C TYR A 90 -1.70 3.69 -13.38
N MET A 91 -1.34 2.78 -12.50
CA MET A 91 -0.19 1.88 -12.64
C MET A 91 -0.67 0.44 -12.48
N LEU A 92 -0.18 -0.46 -13.32
CA LEU A 92 -0.35 -1.88 -13.11
C LEU A 92 0.83 -2.45 -12.34
N LEU A 93 0.56 -3.03 -11.18
CA LEU A 93 1.54 -3.74 -10.35
C LEU A 93 1.28 -5.24 -10.48
N LEU A 94 2.29 -5.97 -10.95
CA LEU A 94 2.26 -7.43 -11.04
C LEU A 94 3.22 -8.06 -10.03
N GLY A 95 2.77 -9.12 -9.38
CA GLY A 95 3.60 -10.05 -8.64
C GLY A 95 3.80 -11.31 -9.46
N VAL A 96 5.05 -11.67 -9.72
CA VAL A 96 5.40 -12.86 -10.48
C VAL A 96 6.34 -13.74 -9.67
N ASP A 97 6.15 -15.05 -9.78
CA ASP A 97 7.06 -16.02 -9.18
C ASP A 97 8.05 -16.49 -10.26
N LYS A 98 9.21 -15.85 -10.28
CA LYS A 98 10.34 -16.21 -11.15
C LYS A 98 11.42 -17.01 -10.40
N SER A 99 11.03 -17.73 -9.32
CA SER A 99 11.97 -18.50 -8.54
C SER A 99 12.74 -19.50 -9.40
N GLN A 100 14.01 -19.71 -9.05
CA GLN A 100 14.89 -20.66 -9.75
C GLN A 100 14.29 -22.08 -9.74
N GLU A 101 13.55 -22.44 -8.68
CA GLU A 101 12.84 -23.72 -8.60
C GLU A 101 11.82 -23.89 -9.73
N ARG A 102 11.05 -22.83 -10.05
CA ARG A 102 10.09 -22.86 -11.17
C ARG A 102 10.77 -22.79 -12.52
N ALA A 103 11.84 -22.03 -12.65
CA ALA A 103 12.65 -21.99 -13.86
C ALA A 103 13.28 -23.37 -14.16
N ASP A 104 13.75 -24.07 -13.13
CA ASP A 104 14.29 -25.43 -13.24
C ASP A 104 13.22 -26.48 -13.58
N GLU A 105 11.98 -26.28 -13.10
CA GLU A 105 10.85 -27.21 -13.36
C GLU A 105 10.18 -26.96 -14.72
N TRP A 106 10.04 -25.72 -15.14
CA TRP A 106 9.21 -25.32 -16.30
C TRP A 106 9.99 -24.58 -17.39
N GLY A 107 11.27 -24.23 -17.15
CA GLY A 107 12.13 -23.46 -18.06
C GLY A 107 11.97 -21.94 -17.91
N ASP A 108 12.96 -21.20 -18.37
CA ASP A 108 13.05 -19.73 -18.29
C ASP A 108 12.17 -18.98 -19.30
N ASP A 109 11.31 -19.69 -20.05
CA ASP A 109 10.41 -19.05 -21.02
C ASP A 109 9.28 -18.32 -20.29
N SER A 110 9.06 -17.06 -20.63
CA SER A 110 7.99 -16.21 -20.06
C SER A 110 6.60 -16.82 -20.20
N SER A 111 6.38 -17.70 -21.19
CA SER A 111 5.14 -18.47 -21.36
C SER A 111 4.83 -19.43 -20.22
N ASN A 112 5.81 -19.74 -19.37
CA ASN A 112 5.65 -20.61 -18.21
C ASN A 112 5.27 -19.85 -16.93
N PHE A 113 5.39 -18.51 -16.92
CA PHE A 113 5.07 -17.69 -15.76
C PHE A 113 3.64 -17.14 -15.86
N ARG A 114 2.99 -17.03 -14.72
CA ARG A 114 1.68 -16.40 -14.58
C ARG A 114 1.80 -15.29 -13.52
N SER A 115 1.04 -14.22 -13.73
CA SER A 115 0.88 -13.21 -12.69
C SER A 115 -0.08 -13.74 -11.63
N ASP A 116 0.45 -14.10 -10.46
CA ASP A 116 -0.38 -14.55 -9.34
C ASP A 116 -0.93 -13.38 -8.51
N THR A 117 -0.38 -12.19 -8.70
CA THR A 117 -0.84 -10.92 -8.12
C THR A 117 -1.03 -9.90 -9.23
N ILE A 118 -2.24 -9.35 -9.32
CA ILE A 118 -2.60 -8.31 -10.28
C ILE A 118 -3.27 -7.20 -9.48
N ILE A 119 -2.62 -6.05 -9.39
CA ILE A 119 -3.14 -4.90 -8.64
C ILE A 119 -3.14 -3.67 -9.54
N LEU A 120 -4.32 -3.10 -9.75
CA LEU A 120 -4.47 -1.79 -10.37
C LEU A 120 -4.29 -0.73 -9.28
N VAL A 121 -3.29 0.11 -9.45
CA VAL A 121 -2.95 1.17 -8.48
C VAL A 121 -3.31 2.51 -9.08
N ARG A 122 -4.18 3.27 -8.44
CA ARG A 122 -4.41 4.67 -8.75
C ARG A 122 -3.61 5.54 -7.78
N VAL A 123 -2.73 6.37 -8.31
CA VAL A 123 -1.95 7.33 -7.54
C VAL A 123 -2.43 8.74 -7.87
N ASP A 124 -2.80 9.50 -6.85
CA ASP A 124 -3.23 10.89 -6.96
C ASP A 124 -2.36 11.81 -6.10
N PRO A 125 -1.24 12.29 -6.64
CA PRO A 125 -0.30 13.11 -5.90
C PRO A 125 -0.86 14.49 -5.53
N LYS A 126 -1.86 14.99 -6.28
CA LYS A 126 -2.49 16.29 -6.00
C LYS A 126 -3.36 16.26 -4.74
N ASN A 127 -4.11 15.17 -4.58
CA ASN A 127 -5.04 15.01 -3.48
C ASN A 127 -4.48 14.14 -2.35
N MET A 128 -3.21 13.70 -2.45
CA MET A 128 -2.57 12.81 -1.49
C MET A 128 -3.39 11.56 -1.24
N LYS A 129 -3.70 10.81 -2.32
CA LYS A 129 -4.50 9.58 -2.25
C LYS A 129 -3.84 8.48 -3.07
N VAL A 130 -3.96 7.24 -2.59
CA VAL A 130 -3.56 6.03 -3.32
C VAL A 130 -4.68 5.01 -3.18
N THR A 131 -5.03 4.33 -4.27
CA THR A 131 -6.02 3.25 -4.25
C THR A 131 -5.41 1.99 -4.84
N LEU A 132 -5.54 0.88 -4.14
CA LEU A 132 -5.04 -0.44 -4.52
C LEU A 132 -6.24 -1.35 -4.78
N VAL A 133 -6.51 -1.71 -6.04
CA VAL A 133 -7.58 -2.64 -6.41
C VAL A 133 -6.95 -3.94 -6.90
N SER A 134 -7.07 -5.01 -6.12
CA SER A 134 -6.69 -6.35 -6.58
C SER A 134 -7.69 -6.87 -7.60
N ILE A 135 -7.19 -7.51 -8.64
CA ILE A 135 -7.99 -8.27 -9.60
C ILE A 135 -7.70 -9.74 -9.35
N ALA A 136 -8.73 -10.50 -8.99
CA ALA A 136 -8.60 -11.92 -8.74
C ALA A 136 -8.00 -12.63 -9.98
N ARG A 137 -6.93 -13.39 -9.79
CA ARG A 137 -6.18 -14.02 -10.90
C ARG A 137 -7.01 -14.94 -11.79
N ASP A 138 -8.09 -15.51 -11.22
CA ASP A 138 -9.00 -16.42 -11.91
C ASP A 138 -10.21 -15.70 -12.52
N THR A 139 -10.21 -14.34 -12.53
CA THR A 139 -11.26 -13.53 -13.17
C THR A 139 -11.37 -13.88 -14.64
N MET A 140 -12.61 -14.20 -15.06
CA MET A 140 -12.91 -14.53 -16.45
C MET A 140 -12.98 -13.26 -17.30
N VAL A 141 -12.12 -13.17 -18.32
CA VAL A 141 -12.06 -12.01 -19.21
C VAL A 141 -12.00 -12.46 -20.68
N ASP A 142 -12.49 -11.58 -21.56
CA ASP A 142 -12.36 -11.78 -23.01
C ASP A 142 -10.96 -11.38 -23.50
N MET A 143 -10.19 -12.35 -23.96
CA MET A 143 -8.85 -12.17 -24.51
C MET A 143 -8.81 -12.16 -26.04
N GLY A 144 -9.88 -11.70 -26.67
CA GLY A 144 -9.95 -11.59 -28.15
C GLY A 144 -9.81 -12.93 -28.84
N ASP A 145 -8.75 -13.10 -29.63
CA ASP A 145 -8.51 -14.34 -30.42
C ASP A 145 -8.30 -15.58 -29.53
N TYR A 146 -7.98 -15.43 -28.25
CA TYR A 146 -7.85 -16.53 -27.30
C TYR A 146 -9.15 -16.87 -26.58
N GLY A 147 -10.25 -16.13 -26.83
CA GLY A 147 -11.56 -16.32 -26.21
C GLY A 147 -11.59 -15.97 -24.71
N MET A 148 -12.58 -16.50 -24.00
CA MET A 148 -12.74 -16.30 -22.58
C MET A 148 -11.69 -17.12 -21.81
N GLN A 149 -10.86 -16.44 -21.00
CA GLN A 149 -9.77 -17.04 -20.23
C GLN A 149 -9.70 -16.41 -18.83
N LYS A 150 -8.92 -17.03 -17.94
CA LYS A 150 -8.53 -16.41 -16.68
C LYS A 150 -7.56 -15.25 -16.93
N ILE A 151 -7.76 -14.11 -16.29
CA ILE A 151 -6.95 -12.89 -16.52
C ILE A 151 -5.44 -13.13 -16.33
N ASN A 152 -5.04 -14.01 -15.42
CA ASN A 152 -3.63 -14.36 -15.20
C ASN A 152 -2.96 -15.06 -16.38
N ALA A 153 -3.73 -15.61 -17.33
CA ALA A 153 -3.18 -16.20 -18.54
C ALA A 153 -2.64 -15.15 -19.53
N ALA A 154 -3.04 -13.87 -19.41
CA ALA A 154 -2.56 -12.80 -20.27
C ALA A 154 -1.04 -12.69 -20.26
N TYR A 155 -0.42 -12.84 -19.08
CA TYR A 155 1.03 -12.78 -18.93
C TYR A 155 1.74 -13.91 -19.72
N ALA A 156 1.24 -15.13 -19.63
CA ALA A 156 1.78 -16.28 -20.37
C ALA A 156 1.54 -16.18 -21.88
N LEU A 157 0.44 -15.56 -22.32
CA LEU A 157 0.05 -15.45 -23.73
C LEU A 157 0.79 -14.34 -24.48
N GLY A 158 1.07 -13.21 -23.85
CA GLY A 158 1.67 -12.05 -24.52
C GLY A 158 2.51 -11.15 -23.62
N GLY A 159 2.92 -11.65 -22.45
CA GLY A 159 3.80 -10.94 -21.52
C GLY A 159 3.16 -9.68 -20.91
N PRO A 160 4.03 -8.80 -20.37
CA PRO A 160 3.58 -7.56 -19.70
C PRO A 160 2.70 -6.67 -20.58
N SER A 161 3.06 -6.45 -21.84
CA SER A 161 2.32 -5.57 -22.76
C SER A 161 0.89 -6.03 -22.97
N TYR A 162 0.70 -7.34 -23.20
CA TYR A 162 -0.64 -7.91 -23.37
C TYR A 162 -1.43 -7.91 -22.06
N THR A 163 -0.76 -8.13 -20.93
CA THR A 163 -1.42 -8.03 -19.61
C THR A 163 -1.96 -6.62 -19.37
N VAL A 164 -1.17 -5.57 -19.66
CA VAL A 164 -1.62 -4.19 -19.58
C VAL A 164 -2.86 -3.98 -20.45
N GLN A 165 -2.82 -4.39 -21.72
CA GLN A 165 -3.95 -4.27 -22.65
C GLN A 165 -5.24 -4.96 -22.13
N VAL A 166 -5.11 -6.16 -21.58
CA VAL A 166 -6.25 -6.92 -21.03
C VAL A 166 -6.82 -6.22 -19.80
N VAL A 167 -5.95 -5.73 -18.91
CA VAL A 167 -6.39 -5.02 -17.68
C VAL A 167 -7.02 -3.66 -18.03
N GLU A 168 -6.46 -2.89 -18.99
CA GLU A 168 -7.07 -1.66 -19.48
C GLU A 168 -8.49 -1.88 -20.01
N LYS A 169 -8.66 -2.92 -20.83
CA LYS A 169 -9.98 -3.30 -21.36
C LYS A 169 -10.94 -3.70 -20.26
N TYR A 170 -10.47 -4.47 -19.27
CA TYR A 170 -11.27 -4.97 -18.15
C TYR A 170 -11.68 -3.83 -17.19
N ALA A 171 -10.75 -2.95 -16.84
CA ALA A 171 -10.99 -1.88 -15.88
C ALA A 171 -11.55 -0.60 -16.51
N GLY A 172 -11.53 -0.48 -17.84
CA GLY A 172 -12.01 0.73 -18.53
C GLY A 172 -11.14 1.97 -18.32
N VAL A 173 -9.85 1.80 -17.96
CA VAL A 173 -8.93 2.90 -17.67
C VAL A 173 -7.64 2.79 -18.48
N ASP A 174 -6.98 3.93 -18.72
CA ASP A 174 -5.66 3.99 -19.36
C ASP A 174 -4.56 3.78 -18.31
N ILE A 175 -3.70 2.78 -18.50
CA ILE A 175 -2.55 2.51 -17.63
C ILE A 175 -1.34 3.31 -18.12
N SER A 176 -0.79 4.18 -17.26
CA SER A 176 0.33 5.06 -17.59
C SER A 176 1.68 4.48 -17.16
N HIS A 177 1.69 3.66 -16.14
CA HIS A 177 2.91 3.09 -15.57
C HIS A 177 2.76 1.61 -15.26
N TYR A 178 3.89 0.93 -15.21
CA TYR A 178 3.98 -0.50 -14.96
C TYR A 178 5.05 -0.79 -13.90
N ALA A 179 4.77 -1.73 -13.03
CA ALA A 179 5.75 -2.32 -12.15
C ALA A 179 5.52 -3.82 -12.01
N GLU A 180 6.61 -4.57 -11.99
CA GLU A 180 6.64 -6.00 -11.74
C GLU A 180 7.66 -6.29 -10.63
N VAL A 181 7.26 -7.11 -9.67
CA VAL A 181 8.06 -7.46 -8.51
C VAL A 181 8.09 -8.98 -8.39
N ASP A 182 9.27 -9.56 -8.32
CA ASP A 182 9.41 -10.97 -7.96
C ASP A 182 9.45 -11.16 -6.43
N PHE A 183 9.34 -12.41 -6.00
CA PHE A 183 9.29 -12.72 -4.57
C PHE A 183 10.61 -12.46 -3.83
N GLU A 184 11.75 -12.62 -4.49
CA GLU A 184 13.05 -12.33 -3.88
C GLU A 184 13.23 -10.82 -3.70
N ALA A 185 12.76 -10.03 -4.67
CA ALA A 185 12.76 -8.59 -4.58
C ALA A 185 11.86 -8.09 -3.44
N LEU A 186 10.67 -8.65 -3.25
CA LEU A 186 9.79 -8.27 -2.13
C LEU A 186 10.51 -8.46 -0.79
N THR A 187 11.19 -9.60 -0.60
CA THR A 187 11.98 -9.86 0.61
C THR A 187 13.08 -8.82 0.80
N ALA A 188 13.84 -8.53 -0.26
CA ALA A 188 14.91 -7.54 -0.23
C ALA A 188 14.40 -6.09 -0.01
N ILE A 189 13.20 -5.75 -0.54
CA ILE A 189 12.53 -4.46 -0.27
C ILE A 189 12.30 -4.30 1.22
N VAL A 190 11.58 -5.25 1.81
CA VAL A 190 11.18 -5.17 3.21
C VAL A 190 12.40 -5.13 4.13
N ASP A 191 13.41 -5.96 3.88
CA ASP A 191 14.65 -5.97 4.67
C ASP A 191 15.46 -4.67 4.48
N GLY A 192 15.52 -4.15 3.25
CA GLY A 192 16.25 -2.93 2.90
C GLY A 192 15.72 -1.68 3.60
N ILE A 193 14.42 -1.61 3.87
CA ILE A 193 13.77 -0.52 4.63
C ILE A 193 13.71 -0.79 6.14
N GLY A 194 14.28 -1.92 6.61
CA GLY A 194 14.36 -2.27 8.03
C GLY A 194 13.08 -2.90 8.59
N GLY A 195 12.32 -3.60 7.74
CA GLY A 195 11.05 -4.25 8.12
C GLY A 195 9.84 -3.33 7.98
N ILE A 196 8.66 -3.95 7.97
CA ILE A 196 7.36 -3.26 7.87
C ILE A 196 6.49 -3.59 9.08
N GLU A 197 5.74 -2.62 9.56
CA GLU A 197 4.77 -2.83 10.64
C GLU A 197 3.42 -3.23 10.05
N VAL A 198 2.90 -4.35 10.53
CA VAL A 198 1.64 -4.94 10.07
C VAL A 198 0.86 -5.41 11.29
N THR A 199 -0.45 -5.18 11.29
CA THR A 199 -1.40 -5.78 12.24
C THR A 199 -2.08 -6.98 11.59
N VAL A 200 -1.97 -8.13 12.24
CA VAL A 200 -2.57 -9.39 11.80
C VAL A 200 -3.69 -9.73 12.78
N PRO A 201 -4.97 -9.73 12.34
CA PRO A 201 -6.11 -9.93 13.25
C PRO A 201 -6.16 -11.33 13.87
N THR A 202 -5.77 -12.34 13.11
CA THR A 202 -5.79 -13.75 13.50
C THR A 202 -4.44 -14.40 13.23
N ASP A 203 -4.12 -15.50 13.93
CA ASP A 203 -2.90 -16.27 13.66
C ASP A 203 -2.88 -16.76 12.19
N VAL A 204 -1.80 -16.47 11.47
CA VAL A 204 -1.60 -16.95 10.09
C VAL A 204 -0.65 -18.12 10.10
N VAL A 205 -1.20 -19.33 10.06
CA VAL A 205 -0.44 -20.58 10.01
C VAL A 205 -0.71 -21.28 8.68
N ASP A 206 0.25 -21.21 7.77
CA ASP A 206 0.20 -21.84 6.45
C ASP A 206 1.55 -22.52 6.14
N PRO A 207 1.65 -23.84 6.38
CA PRO A 207 2.91 -24.57 6.12
C PRO A 207 3.35 -24.54 4.66
N LEU A 208 2.41 -24.41 3.70
CA LEU A 208 2.74 -24.33 2.26
C LEU A 208 3.31 -22.97 1.87
N ALA A 209 2.98 -21.93 2.63
CA ALA A 209 3.55 -20.60 2.47
C ALA A 209 4.76 -20.36 3.41
N ASN A 210 5.15 -21.35 4.23
CA ASN A 210 6.12 -21.22 5.30
C ASN A 210 5.75 -20.08 6.29
N ALA A 211 4.44 -19.87 6.51
CA ALA A 211 3.93 -18.85 7.41
C ALA A 211 3.64 -19.41 8.79
N ASN A 212 4.09 -18.68 9.81
CA ASN A 212 3.74 -18.85 11.20
C ASN A 212 3.82 -17.47 11.87
N ILE A 213 2.78 -16.68 11.66
CA ILE A 213 2.70 -15.28 12.09
C ILE A 213 1.56 -15.19 13.10
N GLN A 214 1.88 -14.73 14.30
CA GLN A 214 0.91 -14.60 15.39
C GLN A 214 0.02 -13.38 15.19
N ALA A 215 -1.18 -13.43 15.72
CA ALA A 215 -2.06 -12.26 15.77
C ALA A 215 -1.42 -11.09 16.53
N GLY A 216 -1.79 -9.88 16.16
CA GLY A 216 -1.32 -8.63 16.76
C GLY A 216 -0.47 -7.77 15.84
N THR A 217 -0.13 -6.58 16.32
CA THR A 217 0.75 -5.62 15.62
C THR A 217 2.20 -6.01 15.82
N GLN A 218 2.93 -6.17 14.72
CA GLN A 218 4.32 -6.61 14.75
C GLN A 218 5.11 -6.11 13.55
N THR A 219 6.43 -6.07 13.69
CA THR A 219 7.33 -5.77 12.56
C THR A 219 7.69 -7.08 11.86
N LEU A 220 7.33 -7.19 10.60
CA LEU A 220 7.70 -8.31 9.73
C LEU A 220 9.00 -8.01 9.00
N ASN A 221 9.88 -9.00 8.93
CA ASN A 221 11.02 -9.00 8.01
C ASN A 221 10.58 -9.47 6.62
N GLY A 222 11.51 -9.48 5.64
CA GLY A 222 11.20 -9.84 4.27
C GLY A 222 10.62 -11.25 4.09
N GLU A 223 11.17 -12.24 4.80
CA GLU A 223 10.66 -13.62 4.74
C GLU A 223 9.25 -13.74 5.31
N GLN A 224 8.98 -13.08 6.43
CA GLN A 224 7.65 -13.07 7.04
C GLN A 224 6.62 -12.34 6.17
N ALA A 225 7.00 -11.20 5.58
CA ALA A 225 6.15 -10.45 4.66
C ALA A 225 5.81 -11.28 3.41
N LEU A 226 6.80 -11.98 2.84
CA LEU A 226 6.58 -12.88 1.71
C LEU A 226 5.67 -14.06 2.11
N ALA A 227 5.90 -14.67 3.28
CA ALA A 227 5.05 -15.75 3.80
C ALA A 227 3.60 -15.28 3.95
N LEU A 228 3.36 -14.08 4.48
CA LEU A 228 2.03 -13.48 4.59
C LEU A 228 1.38 -13.27 3.20
N CYS A 229 2.14 -12.74 2.23
CA CYS A 229 1.67 -12.55 0.85
C CYS A 229 1.35 -13.85 0.11
N ARG A 230 1.89 -14.97 0.54
CA ARG A 230 1.67 -16.30 -0.04
C ARG A 230 0.59 -17.11 0.69
N SER A 231 0.27 -16.75 1.93
CA SER A 231 -0.68 -17.48 2.78
C SER A 231 -2.07 -17.47 2.20
N ARG A 232 -2.60 -18.65 1.97
CA ARG A 232 -3.93 -18.90 1.46
C ARG A 232 -4.68 -19.92 2.33
N HIS A 233 -4.01 -21.02 2.69
CA HIS A 233 -4.62 -22.12 3.43
C HIS A 233 -4.86 -21.78 4.91
N ALA A 234 -4.20 -20.74 5.44
CA ALA A 234 -4.55 -20.20 6.76
C ALA A 234 -6.00 -19.67 6.83
N TYR A 235 -6.64 -19.45 5.68
CA TYR A 235 -7.98 -18.88 5.57
C TYR A 235 -9.02 -19.86 4.98
N ASP A 236 -8.70 -21.17 4.94
CA ASP A 236 -9.59 -22.20 4.37
C ASP A 236 -10.93 -22.26 5.12
N GLU A 237 -10.95 -21.97 6.41
CA GLU A 237 -12.19 -21.92 7.23
C GLU A 237 -13.13 -20.77 6.84
N TYR A 238 -12.61 -19.69 6.24
CA TYR A 238 -13.39 -18.56 5.76
C TYR A 238 -13.84 -18.72 4.29
N GLY A 239 -13.45 -19.80 3.61
CA GLY A 239 -13.95 -20.24 2.31
C GLY A 239 -13.38 -19.53 1.07
N ALA A 240 -12.65 -18.42 1.21
CA ALA A 240 -12.14 -17.61 0.11
C ALA A 240 -10.65 -17.28 0.25
N GLY A 241 -9.81 -18.26 0.56
CA GLY A 241 -8.39 -18.08 0.88
C GLY A 241 -7.59 -17.23 -0.12
N ASP A 242 -7.98 -17.23 -1.41
CA ASP A 242 -7.34 -16.40 -2.44
C ASP A 242 -7.64 -14.90 -2.26
N PHE A 243 -8.83 -14.54 -1.78
CA PHE A 243 -9.22 -13.16 -1.50
C PHE A 243 -8.47 -12.58 -0.30
N TYR A 244 -8.33 -13.39 0.76
CA TYR A 244 -7.52 -13.01 1.93
C TYR A 244 -6.05 -12.85 1.59
N ARG A 245 -5.50 -13.72 0.74
CA ARG A 245 -4.15 -13.56 0.20
C ARG A 245 -4.00 -12.23 -0.54
N ALA A 246 -4.94 -11.88 -1.42
CA ALA A 246 -4.93 -10.61 -2.15
C ALA A 246 -5.02 -9.41 -1.18
N ALA A 247 -5.82 -9.49 -0.12
CA ALA A 247 -5.89 -8.46 0.90
C ALA A 247 -4.58 -8.33 1.68
N ASN A 248 -3.96 -9.43 2.09
CA ASN A 248 -2.64 -9.41 2.74
C ASN A 248 -1.56 -8.80 1.84
N GLN A 249 -1.60 -9.05 0.54
CA GLN A 249 -0.68 -8.42 -0.42
C GLN A 249 -0.86 -6.91 -0.45
N ARG A 250 -2.10 -6.41 -0.49
CA ARG A 250 -2.39 -4.96 -0.40
C ARG A 250 -1.91 -4.37 0.93
N ALA A 251 -2.13 -5.07 2.04
CA ALA A 251 -1.68 -4.63 3.36
C ALA A 251 -0.15 -4.51 3.43
N VAL A 252 0.59 -5.49 2.92
CA VAL A 252 2.06 -5.46 2.84
C VAL A 252 2.54 -4.29 1.97
N ILE A 253 1.91 -4.06 0.80
CA ILE A 253 2.24 -2.92 -0.07
C ILE A 253 1.97 -1.60 0.65
N THR A 254 0.83 -1.45 1.33
CA THR A 254 0.49 -0.26 2.11
C THR A 254 1.50 -0.02 3.24
N ALA A 255 1.93 -1.07 3.94
CA ALA A 255 2.95 -0.98 4.98
C ALA A 255 4.33 -0.59 4.40
N ILE A 256 4.69 -1.08 3.21
CA ILE A 256 5.89 -0.65 2.48
C ILE A 256 5.79 0.84 2.13
N ILE A 257 4.65 1.30 1.58
CA ILE A 257 4.41 2.72 1.29
C ILE A 257 4.59 3.56 2.56
N LYS A 258 3.94 3.20 3.67
CA LYS A 258 4.04 3.89 4.97
C LYS A 258 5.50 3.99 5.43
N LYS A 259 6.24 2.89 5.33
CA LYS A 259 7.65 2.83 5.73
C LYS A 259 8.56 3.65 4.82
N VAL A 260 8.38 3.56 3.51
CA VAL A 260 9.17 4.32 2.52
C VAL A 260 8.94 5.82 2.68
N LEU A 261 7.71 6.27 2.82
CA LEU A 261 7.39 7.69 2.99
C LEU A 261 7.94 8.28 4.31
N SER A 262 8.13 7.45 5.34
CA SER A 262 8.76 7.84 6.61
C SER A 262 10.30 7.75 6.58
N SER A 263 10.89 7.21 5.52
CA SER A 263 12.33 6.99 5.39
C SER A 263 13.05 8.23 4.84
N ASP A 264 14.34 8.37 5.14
CA ASP A 264 15.15 9.42 4.54
C ASP A 264 15.48 9.13 3.06
N PRO A 265 15.75 10.15 2.21
CA PRO A 265 15.98 9.96 0.78
C PRO A 265 17.17 9.05 0.44
N LEU A 266 18.16 8.93 1.32
CA LEU A 266 19.31 8.07 1.10
C LEU A 266 18.93 6.60 1.30
N THR A 267 18.12 6.30 2.33
CA THR A 267 17.55 4.97 2.56
C THR A 267 16.68 4.54 1.37
N ILE A 268 15.83 5.42 0.85
CA ILE A 268 15.02 5.16 -0.35
C ILE A 268 15.93 4.84 -1.55
N ALA A 269 16.95 5.67 -1.82
CA ALA A 269 17.85 5.47 -2.94
C ALA A 269 18.65 4.16 -2.83
N ASN A 270 19.13 3.80 -1.63
CA ASN A 270 19.82 2.55 -1.39
C ASN A 270 18.90 1.34 -1.58
N THR A 271 17.66 1.44 -1.12
CA THR A 271 16.65 0.40 -1.32
C THR A 271 16.40 0.18 -2.81
N ILE A 272 16.14 1.23 -3.60
CA ILE A 272 15.96 1.14 -5.05
C ILE A 272 17.19 0.47 -5.71
N SER A 273 18.39 0.82 -5.29
CA SER A 273 19.62 0.22 -5.82
C SER A 273 19.73 -1.27 -5.55
N ASN A 274 19.37 -1.70 -4.34
CA ASN A 274 19.44 -3.11 -3.95
C ASN A 274 18.38 -3.97 -4.62
N LEU A 275 17.29 -3.35 -5.09
CA LEU A 275 16.13 -4.00 -5.69
C LEU A 275 16.17 -4.07 -7.22
N ALA A 276 17.12 -3.37 -7.82
CA ALA A 276 17.17 -3.18 -9.26
C ALA A 276 17.24 -4.50 -10.08
N ASP A 277 17.61 -5.61 -9.45
CA ASP A 277 17.69 -6.92 -10.11
C ASP A 277 16.37 -7.72 -10.09
N GLY A 278 15.43 -7.41 -9.17
CA GLY A 278 14.14 -8.13 -9.02
C GLY A 278 12.89 -7.27 -9.20
N VAL A 279 13.07 -5.99 -9.55
CA VAL A 279 11.97 -5.07 -9.87
C VAL A 279 12.13 -4.57 -11.30
N SER A 280 11.06 -4.65 -12.08
CA SER A 280 10.99 -4.07 -13.42
C SER A 280 9.93 -2.98 -13.46
N THR A 281 10.29 -1.75 -13.88
CA THR A 281 9.35 -0.64 -14.03
C THR A 281 9.78 0.32 -15.13
N ASP A 282 8.81 0.99 -15.75
CA ASP A 282 9.05 2.07 -16.71
C ASP A 282 9.54 3.36 -16.04
N LEU A 283 9.28 3.54 -14.72
CA LEU A 283 9.76 4.67 -13.94
C LEU A 283 11.26 4.59 -13.73
N ASP A 284 11.97 5.71 -13.88
CA ASP A 284 13.36 5.79 -13.48
C ASP A 284 13.52 6.10 -11.97
N ALA A 285 14.71 5.84 -11.43
CA ALA A 285 14.99 6.03 -10.01
C ALA A 285 14.71 7.46 -9.52
N SER A 286 14.90 8.49 -10.37
CA SER A 286 14.60 9.87 -10.01
C SER A 286 13.11 10.14 -9.95
N GLN A 287 12.33 9.52 -10.82
CA GLN A 287 10.87 9.62 -10.81
C GLN A 287 10.30 8.95 -9.55
N ILE A 288 10.79 7.77 -9.19
CA ILE A 288 10.38 7.06 -7.97
C ILE A 288 10.69 7.90 -6.72
N ILE A 289 11.91 8.44 -6.61
CA ILE A 289 12.29 9.31 -5.49
C ILE A 289 11.45 10.59 -5.48
N SER A 290 11.22 11.20 -6.64
CA SER A 290 10.40 12.42 -6.77
C SER A 290 8.97 12.17 -6.33
N LEU A 291 8.37 11.05 -6.72
CA LEU A 291 7.02 10.65 -6.31
C LEU A 291 6.96 10.43 -4.79
N ALA A 292 7.92 9.70 -4.22
CA ALA A 292 8.00 9.49 -2.78
C ALA A 292 8.11 10.80 -2.00
N LEU A 293 8.96 11.76 -2.48
CA LEU A 293 9.09 13.08 -1.86
C LEU A 293 7.82 13.93 -2.01
N GLN A 294 7.12 13.82 -3.13
CA GLN A 294 5.86 14.52 -3.37
C GLN A 294 4.75 13.99 -2.46
N MET A 295 4.73 12.67 -2.22
CA MET A 295 3.75 11.97 -1.40
C MET A 295 4.15 11.85 0.08
N LYS A 296 5.25 12.47 0.52
CA LYS A 296 5.81 12.28 1.88
C LYS A 296 4.84 12.63 3.02
N ASP A 297 3.89 13.52 2.77
CA ASP A 297 2.89 13.96 3.73
C ASP A 297 1.53 13.21 3.54
N LEU A 298 1.53 12.11 2.78
CA LEU A 298 0.36 11.24 2.62
C LEU A 298 -0.02 10.66 3.99
N ASP A 299 -1.26 10.89 4.38
CA ASP A 299 -1.88 10.17 5.48
C ASP A 299 -2.26 8.76 5.00
N VAL A 300 -1.36 7.80 5.25
CA VAL A 300 -1.52 6.44 4.75
C VAL A 300 -2.74 5.77 5.37
N ASP A 301 -3.06 6.09 6.61
CA ASP A 301 -4.13 5.46 7.35
C ASP A 301 -5.52 5.88 6.85
N ASN A 302 -5.66 7.12 6.32
CA ASN A 302 -6.94 7.65 5.86
C ASN A 302 -7.04 7.82 4.33
N ASN A 303 -5.92 7.83 3.62
CA ASN A 303 -5.88 8.17 2.19
C ASN A 303 -5.28 7.06 1.29
N VAL A 304 -4.98 5.88 1.86
CA VAL A 304 -4.67 4.69 1.09
C VAL A 304 -5.85 3.73 1.14
N TYR A 305 -6.53 3.60 0.03
CA TYR A 305 -7.71 2.76 -0.10
C TYR A 305 -7.36 1.39 -0.67
N SER A 306 -8.16 0.39 -0.34
CA SER A 306 -7.93 -1.01 -0.71
C SER A 306 -9.23 -1.64 -1.17
N GLY A 307 -9.20 -2.38 -2.28
CA GLY A 307 -10.37 -3.07 -2.81
C GLY A 307 -10.01 -4.37 -3.56
N LEU A 308 -11.00 -5.19 -3.77
CA LEU A 308 -10.94 -6.40 -4.58
C LEU A 308 -12.08 -6.34 -5.60
N ASN A 309 -11.83 -6.69 -6.86
CA ASN A 309 -12.88 -6.72 -7.86
C ASN A 309 -14.04 -7.65 -7.44
N PRO A 310 -15.29 -7.18 -7.50
CA PRO A 310 -16.44 -7.97 -7.11
C PRO A 310 -16.65 -9.13 -8.10
N THR A 311 -16.66 -10.35 -7.58
CA THR A 311 -16.77 -11.57 -8.42
C THR A 311 -17.53 -12.68 -7.71
N GLU A 312 -18.16 -13.54 -8.49
CA GLU A 312 -18.74 -14.80 -8.03
C GLU A 312 -18.00 -15.99 -8.63
N GLY A 313 -17.82 -17.05 -7.83
CA GLY A 313 -17.20 -18.29 -8.29
C GLY A 313 -18.15 -19.12 -9.15
N GLU A 314 -17.74 -19.44 -10.37
CA GLU A 314 -18.51 -20.29 -11.30
C GLU A 314 -17.68 -21.43 -11.88
N MET A 315 -18.34 -22.58 -12.09
CA MET A 315 -17.74 -23.69 -12.83
C MET A 315 -18.26 -23.71 -14.28
N ILE A 316 -17.40 -23.36 -15.23
CA ILE A 316 -17.73 -23.29 -16.65
C ILE A 316 -16.87 -24.35 -17.39
N ASP A 317 -17.51 -25.30 -18.05
CA ASP A 317 -16.83 -26.39 -18.76
C ASP A 317 -15.81 -27.18 -17.94
N GLY A 318 -16.04 -27.28 -16.60
CA GLY A 318 -15.15 -27.98 -15.67
C GLY A 318 -13.97 -27.17 -15.19
N ILE A 319 -13.91 -25.87 -15.51
CA ILE A 319 -12.91 -24.92 -15.06
C ILE A 319 -13.57 -23.95 -14.07
N SER A 320 -12.94 -23.72 -12.92
CA SER A 320 -13.39 -22.72 -11.94
C SER A 320 -12.94 -21.33 -12.37
N TYR A 321 -13.88 -20.41 -12.50
CA TYR A 321 -13.66 -18.99 -12.79
C TYR A 321 -14.20 -18.11 -11.68
N GLN A 322 -13.70 -16.88 -11.62
CA GLN A 322 -14.30 -15.76 -10.93
C GLN A 322 -15.00 -14.89 -11.99
N VAL A 323 -16.32 -14.85 -11.95
CA VAL A 323 -17.13 -14.06 -12.90
C VAL A 323 -17.43 -12.71 -12.27
N THR A 324 -17.12 -11.63 -12.98
CA THR A 324 -17.31 -10.26 -12.49
C THR A 324 -18.80 -9.95 -12.33
N ILE A 325 -19.16 -9.29 -11.21
CA ILE A 325 -20.45 -8.67 -11.00
C ILE A 325 -20.37 -7.27 -11.61
N GLU A 326 -20.81 -7.15 -12.88
CA GLU A 326 -20.51 -5.98 -13.74
C GLU A 326 -20.99 -4.65 -13.12
N ASP A 327 -22.23 -4.59 -12.60
CA ASP A 327 -22.80 -3.37 -12.03
C ASP A 327 -21.97 -2.89 -10.80
N GLU A 328 -21.54 -3.82 -9.93
CA GLU A 328 -20.70 -3.50 -8.77
C GLU A 328 -19.29 -3.11 -9.18
N TRP A 329 -18.76 -3.72 -10.25
CA TRP A 329 -17.45 -3.38 -10.77
C TRP A 329 -17.42 -1.98 -11.41
N GLU A 330 -18.44 -1.63 -12.20
CA GLU A 330 -18.58 -0.29 -12.77
C GLU A 330 -18.68 0.77 -11.66
N GLU A 331 -19.51 0.55 -10.64
CA GLU A 331 -19.65 1.46 -9.50
C GLU A 331 -18.33 1.61 -8.72
N MET A 332 -17.64 0.49 -8.45
CA MET A 332 -16.34 0.52 -7.79
C MET A 332 -15.33 1.35 -8.59
N MET A 333 -15.25 1.16 -9.91
CA MET A 333 -14.29 1.87 -10.76
C MET A 333 -14.64 3.36 -10.91
N GLU A 334 -15.91 3.74 -10.93
CA GLU A 334 -16.34 5.15 -10.89
C GLU A 334 -15.88 5.83 -9.59
N ARG A 335 -16.03 5.18 -8.45
CA ARG A 335 -15.56 5.67 -7.15
C ARG A 335 -14.03 5.79 -7.14
N VAL A 336 -13.32 4.78 -7.61
CA VAL A 336 -11.86 4.78 -7.70
C VAL A 336 -11.36 5.92 -8.59
N ASP A 337 -11.97 6.14 -9.76
CA ASP A 337 -11.57 7.21 -10.68
C ASP A 337 -11.84 8.61 -10.08
N SER A 338 -12.88 8.75 -9.28
CA SER A 338 -13.18 9.96 -8.50
C SER A 338 -12.23 10.17 -7.31
N GLY A 339 -11.36 9.19 -7.00
CA GLY A 339 -10.43 9.24 -5.86
C GLY A 339 -11.13 9.00 -4.53
N GLU A 340 -12.20 8.24 -4.54
CA GLU A 340 -12.92 7.76 -3.37
C GLU A 340 -12.50 6.34 -2.99
N SER A 341 -12.96 5.85 -1.83
CA SER A 341 -12.77 4.44 -1.46
C SER A 341 -13.46 3.52 -2.47
N PRO A 342 -12.87 2.37 -2.85
CA PRO A 342 -13.52 1.37 -3.69
C PRO A 342 -14.87 0.92 -3.15
N TYR A 343 -15.01 0.87 -1.84
CA TYR A 343 -16.25 0.51 -1.16
C TYR A 343 -16.96 1.74 -0.62
N GLU A 344 -18.28 1.72 -0.61
CA GLU A 344 -19.10 2.77 0.02
C GLU A 344 -18.89 2.76 1.53
N ASN A 345 -18.89 1.56 2.13
CA ASN A 345 -18.60 1.35 3.54
C ASN A 345 -17.41 0.39 3.69
N ALA A 346 -16.60 0.58 4.73
CA ALA A 346 -15.47 -0.32 5.02
C ALA A 346 -15.90 -1.78 5.28
N SER A 347 -17.15 -1.98 5.70
CA SER A 347 -17.77 -3.29 5.92
C SER A 347 -18.08 -4.06 4.63
N ASP A 348 -18.04 -3.39 3.48
CA ASP A 348 -18.34 -4.02 2.19
C ASP A 348 -17.10 -4.76 1.63
N ASP A 349 -15.92 -4.58 2.26
CA ASP A 349 -14.74 -5.40 1.99
C ASP A 349 -14.94 -6.83 2.55
N PRO A 350 -15.02 -7.87 1.69
CA PRO A 350 -15.26 -9.24 2.12
C PRO A 350 -14.11 -9.82 2.98
N THR A 351 -12.99 -9.14 3.09
CA THR A 351 -11.81 -9.56 3.84
C THR A 351 -11.58 -8.78 5.13
N ALA A 352 -12.47 -7.80 5.40
CA ALA A 352 -12.37 -6.94 6.58
C ALA A 352 -12.37 -7.75 7.89
N GLY A 353 -11.51 -7.35 8.84
CA GLY A 353 -11.41 -7.97 10.16
C GLY A 353 -10.67 -9.31 10.22
N VAL A 354 -10.32 -9.92 9.08
CA VAL A 354 -9.58 -11.19 9.00
C VAL A 354 -8.23 -11.02 8.30
N ALA A 355 -8.18 -10.25 7.21
CA ALA A 355 -6.94 -9.95 6.51
C ALA A 355 -6.08 -8.97 7.32
N ALA A 356 -4.76 -9.04 7.11
CA ALA A 356 -3.80 -8.12 7.72
C ALA A 356 -4.03 -6.67 7.25
N SER A 357 -3.64 -5.70 8.10
CA SER A 357 -3.62 -4.27 7.79
C SER A 357 -2.23 -3.67 8.01
N ALA A 358 -1.95 -2.54 7.37
CA ALA A 358 -0.70 -1.81 7.57
C ALA A 358 -0.80 -0.90 8.81
N GLY A 359 0.20 -0.98 9.70
CA GLY A 359 0.33 -0.08 10.84
C GLY A 359 -0.05 -0.68 12.19
N ASP A 360 -0.24 0.18 13.18
CA ASP A 360 -0.45 -0.14 14.59
C ASP A 360 -1.90 -0.56 14.94
N GLY A 361 -2.70 -0.90 13.93
CA GLY A 361 -4.09 -1.27 14.14
C GLY A 361 -5.03 -0.09 14.37
N THR A 362 -4.56 1.17 14.25
CA THR A 362 -5.42 2.36 14.29
C THR A 362 -6.13 2.61 12.96
N THR A 363 -5.78 1.89 11.90
CA THR A 363 -6.55 1.88 10.65
C THR A 363 -7.42 0.66 10.60
N THR A 364 -8.67 0.90 10.90
CA THR A 364 -9.78 -0.03 10.70
C THR A 364 -9.48 -1.45 11.15
N THR A 365 -9.08 -1.60 12.40
CA THR A 365 -9.52 -2.75 13.13
C THR A 365 -11.03 -2.63 13.19
N THR A 366 -11.70 -3.30 12.30
CA THR A 366 -13.02 -3.79 12.61
C THR A 366 -12.84 -4.98 13.56
N THR A 367 -12.19 -4.69 14.65
CA THR A 367 -12.42 -5.34 15.91
C THR A 367 -13.02 -4.25 16.76
N THR A 368 -14.32 -4.33 16.96
CA THR A 368 -14.94 -3.70 18.12
C THR A 368 -14.57 -2.21 18.32
N SER A 369 -15.00 -1.37 17.41
CA SER A 369 -15.42 -0.01 17.72
C SER A 369 -16.39 0.48 16.66
N THR A 370 -17.45 -0.28 16.45
CA THR A 370 -18.73 0.20 15.98
C THR A 370 -19.29 1.28 16.91
N ASP A 371 -18.56 1.65 17.94
CA ASP A 371 -18.95 2.74 18.82
C ASP A 371 -18.97 4.09 18.08
N SER A 372 -17.98 4.38 17.22
CA SER A 372 -17.94 5.68 16.52
C SER A 372 -18.88 5.74 15.32
N ALA A 373 -19.09 4.64 14.59
CA ALA A 373 -20.08 4.59 13.50
C ALA A 373 -21.51 4.48 14.06
N MET A 374 -21.67 3.86 15.22
CA MET A 374 -22.93 3.80 15.95
C MET A 374 -23.30 5.14 16.59
N ASP A 375 -22.34 6.03 16.91
CA ASP A 375 -22.61 7.33 17.53
C ASP A 375 -23.38 8.28 16.61
N ASP A 376 -23.21 8.20 15.30
CA ASP A 376 -23.87 9.05 14.31
C ASP A 376 -25.21 8.47 13.78
N VAL A 377 -25.60 7.26 14.19
CA VAL A 377 -26.84 6.61 13.76
C VAL A 377 -27.92 6.78 14.82
N ASP A 378 -29.11 7.19 14.44
CA ASP A 378 -30.25 7.22 15.35
C ASP A 378 -30.75 5.80 15.68
N ALA A 379 -30.84 5.47 16.97
CA ALA A 379 -31.27 4.15 17.43
C ALA A 379 -32.76 3.87 17.05
N VAL A 380 -32.96 2.68 16.46
CA VAL A 380 -34.31 2.21 16.10
C VAL A 380 -34.74 1.10 17.06
N HIS A 381 -35.80 1.33 17.84
CA HIS A 381 -36.33 0.36 18.81
C HIS A 381 -37.55 -0.42 18.21
N LYS A 382 -37.29 -1.02 17.02
CA LYS A 382 -38.28 -1.86 16.34
C LYS A 382 -37.53 -2.77 15.35
N GLY A 383 -37.83 -4.05 15.34
CA GLY A 383 -37.28 -5.05 14.44
C GLY A 383 -37.46 -6.46 15.00
N ASP A 384 -37.08 -7.44 14.22
CA ASP A 384 -37.15 -8.85 14.59
C ASP A 384 -35.75 -9.32 15.05
N ILE A 385 -35.64 -9.68 16.33
CA ILE A 385 -34.36 -10.00 16.98
C ILE A 385 -34.30 -11.47 17.36
N GLU A 386 -33.29 -12.18 16.90
CA GLU A 386 -32.96 -13.53 17.37
C GLU A 386 -31.97 -13.45 18.53
N VAL A 387 -32.33 -14.01 19.69
CA VAL A 387 -31.50 -13.97 20.92
C VAL A 387 -31.04 -15.37 21.28
N LEU A 388 -29.72 -15.59 21.18
CA LEU A 388 -29.09 -16.87 21.50
C LEU A 388 -28.35 -16.80 22.84
N ASN A 389 -28.46 -17.85 23.62
CA ASN A 389 -27.72 -18.03 24.86
C ASN A 389 -26.34 -18.66 24.61
N GLY A 390 -25.29 -17.86 24.61
CA GLY A 390 -23.90 -18.24 24.56
C GLY A 390 -23.17 -18.11 25.91
N SER A 391 -23.86 -17.66 26.97
CA SER A 391 -23.31 -17.51 28.33
C SER A 391 -23.32 -18.81 29.16
N GLY A 392 -24.05 -19.81 28.71
CA GLY A 392 -24.30 -21.02 29.50
C GLY A 392 -25.23 -20.84 30.71
N ALA A 393 -25.65 -19.61 31.04
CA ALA A 393 -26.53 -19.35 32.17
C ALA A 393 -28.00 -19.67 31.82
N ASN A 394 -28.69 -20.45 32.67
CA ASN A 394 -30.07 -20.80 32.41
C ASN A 394 -30.99 -19.60 32.40
N GLY A 395 -31.78 -19.43 31.31
CA GLY A 395 -32.76 -18.36 31.17
C GLY A 395 -32.22 -17.01 30.70
N ALA A 396 -30.91 -16.89 30.41
CA ALA A 396 -30.30 -15.66 29.99
C ALA A 396 -30.95 -15.08 28.70
N ALA A 397 -31.15 -15.92 27.67
CA ALA A 397 -31.80 -15.47 26.42
C ALA A 397 -33.24 -14.99 26.67
N ALA A 398 -34.00 -15.66 27.52
CA ALA A 398 -35.35 -15.24 27.84
C ALA A 398 -35.39 -13.91 28.64
N ALA A 399 -34.41 -13.68 29.52
CA ALA A 399 -34.28 -12.42 30.24
C ALA A 399 -33.99 -11.23 29.32
N ALA A 400 -33.01 -11.41 28.39
CA ALA A 400 -32.67 -10.40 27.40
C ALA A 400 -33.82 -10.15 26.42
N ALA A 401 -34.50 -11.19 25.94
CA ALA A 401 -35.65 -11.10 25.08
C ALA A 401 -36.80 -10.27 25.74
N ASN A 402 -37.09 -10.50 27.01
CA ASN A 402 -38.06 -9.70 27.76
C ASN A 402 -37.69 -8.21 27.85
N LEU A 403 -36.44 -7.84 27.91
CA LEU A 403 -35.99 -6.45 27.89
C LEU A 403 -36.22 -5.82 26.50
N LEU A 404 -35.86 -6.55 25.45
CA LEU A 404 -36.06 -6.13 24.07
C LEU A 404 -37.55 -5.98 23.70
N GLU A 405 -38.39 -6.92 24.11
CA GLU A 405 -39.87 -6.84 23.89
C GLU A 405 -40.47 -5.62 24.58
N LYS A 406 -40.01 -5.28 25.78
CA LYS A 406 -40.44 -4.05 26.48
C LYS A 406 -39.98 -2.78 25.77
N ALA A 407 -38.87 -2.84 25.06
CA ALA A 407 -38.35 -1.73 24.25
C ALA A 407 -39.05 -1.60 22.88
N GLY A 408 -39.84 -2.61 22.46
CA GLY A 408 -40.61 -2.56 21.22
C GLY A 408 -40.17 -3.52 20.11
N TYR A 409 -39.25 -4.41 20.39
CA TYR A 409 -38.78 -5.44 19.44
C TYR A 409 -39.65 -6.69 19.46
N THR A 410 -39.62 -7.46 18.36
CA THR A 410 -40.14 -8.84 18.32
C THR A 410 -38.93 -9.78 18.54
N THR A 411 -39.07 -10.74 19.43
CA THR A 411 -37.92 -11.61 19.75
C THR A 411 -38.21 -13.07 19.51
N THR A 412 -37.18 -13.81 19.13
CA THR A 412 -37.10 -15.29 19.19
C THR A 412 -35.87 -15.68 20.04
N THR A 413 -35.95 -16.82 20.74
CA THR A 413 -34.85 -17.24 21.62
C THR A 413 -34.34 -18.61 21.24
N GLY A 414 -33.02 -18.82 21.41
CA GLY A 414 -32.33 -20.08 21.13
C GLY A 414 -31.10 -20.27 22.01
N VAL A 415 -30.29 -21.25 21.63
CA VAL A 415 -28.99 -21.55 22.25
C VAL A 415 -27.94 -21.34 21.18
N ALA A 416 -26.84 -20.68 21.53
CA ALA A 416 -25.72 -20.49 20.62
C ALA A 416 -24.96 -21.81 20.37
N ASP A 417 -24.13 -21.83 19.37
CA ASP A 417 -23.26 -22.96 19.00
C ASP A 417 -22.18 -23.27 20.02
N SER A 418 -21.78 -22.26 20.81
CA SER A 418 -20.85 -22.40 21.95
C SER A 418 -21.41 -21.68 23.19
N SER A 419 -20.90 -22.06 24.38
CA SER A 419 -21.13 -21.36 25.64
C SER A 419 -19.93 -20.54 26.11
N ASP A 420 -18.99 -20.27 25.23
CA ASP A 420 -17.72 -19.62 25.56
C ASP A 420 -17.70 -18.12 25.22
N TYR A 421 -18.85 -17.56 24.80
CA TYR A 421 -18.98 -16.13 24.55
C TYR A 421 -18.78 -15.35 25.85
N GLN A 422 -17.87 -14.36 25.82
CA GLN A 422 -17.57 -13.53 26.99
C GLN A 422 -18.47 -12.28 27.04
N GLU A 423 -18.67 -11.63 25.89
CA GLU A 423 -19.40 -10.39 25.74
C GLU A 423 -20.74 -10.62 25.02
N ILE A 424 -21.66 -9.63 25.10
CA ILE A 424 -22.89 -9.66 24.32
C ILE A 424 -22.56 -9.27 22.89
N THR A 425 -22.62 -10.21 21.97
CA THR A 425 -22.35 -10.00 20.54
C THR A 425 -23.65 -9.68 19.81
N ILE A 426 -23.73 -8.50 19.19
CA ILE A 426 -24.86 -8.02 18.38
C ILE A 426 -24.46 -8.04 16.91
N VAL A 427 -25.05 -8.95 16.15
CA VAL A 427 -24.74 -9.20 14.74
C VAL A 427 -25.82 -8.57 13.87
N TYR A 428 -25.44 -7.77 12.88
CA TYR A 428 -26.34 -7.08 11.95
C TYR A 428 -25.80 -7.12 10.51
N ARG A 429 -26.65 -6.83 9.49
CA ARG A 429 -26.28 -6.89 8.07
C ARG A 429 -26.73 -5.60 7.36
N GLY A 430 -25.77 -4.68 7.11
CA GLY A 430 -26.02 -3.46 6.34
C GLY A 430 -26.65 -2.29 7.13
N GLY A 431 -26.89 -1.18 6.42
CA GLY A 431 -27.24 0.10 7.02
C GLY A 431 -28.55 0.12 7.82
N ASP A 432 -29.63 -0.51 7.32
CA ASP A 432 -30.94 -0.49 8.00
C ASP A 432 -30.92 -1.27 9.32
N SER A 433 -30.24 -2.43 9.34
CA SER A 433 -30.08 -3.22 10.57
C SER A 433 -29.10 -2.60 11.56
N MET A 434 -28.21 -1.70 11.14
CA MET A 434 -27.28 -1.00 12.01
C MET A 434 -28.01 -0.10 13.03
N ALA A 435 -29.03 0.64 12.60
CA ALA A 435 -29.85 1.45 13.48
C ALA A 435 -30.64 0.61 14.51
N ILE A 436 -31.08 -0.58 14.06
CA ILE A 436 -31.75 -1.56 14.95
C ILE A 436 -30.73 -2.15 15.94
N ALA A 437 -29.54 -2.53 15.48
CA ALA A 437 -28.45 -3.06 16.32
C ALA A 437 -28.05 -2.04 17.40
N LYS A 438 -27.95 -0.77 17.07
CA LYS A 438 -27.69 0.31 18.03
C LYS A 438 -28.75 0.35 19.13
N GLY A 439 -30.03 0.36 18.77
CA GLY A 439 -31.13 0.37 19.75
C GLY A 439 -31.17 -0.89 20.63
N VAL A 440 -30.80 -2.06 20.04
CA VAL A 440 -30.63 -3.33 20.78
C VAL A 440 -29.49 -3.20 21.80
N GLY A 441 -28.35 -2.68 21.41
CA GLY A 441 -27.21 -2.49 22.31
C GLY A 441 -27.49 -1.52 23.43
N GLU A 442 -28.16 -0.39 23.16
CA GLU A 442 -28.61 0.56 24.20
C GLU A 442 -29.53 -0.13 25.21
N THR A 443 -30.45 -0.98 24.72
CA THR A 443 -31.39 -1.72 25.57
C THR A 443 -30.71 -2.76 26.45
N LEU A 444 -29.66 -3.44 25.94
CA LEU A 444 -28.94 -4.52 26.62
C LEU A 444 -27.68 -4.07 27.37
N SER A 445 -27.30 -2.80 27.28
CA SER A 445 -26.06 -2.26 27.87
C SER A 445 -25.93 -2.47 29.39
N SER A 446 -27.04 -2.67 30.08
CA SER A 446 -27.05 -2.97 31.53
C SER A 446 -26.74 -4.43 31.86
N LEU A 447 -26.69 -5.31 30.86
CA LEU A 447 -26.45 -6.75 31.06
C LEU A 447 -24.97 -7.14 30.90
N GLY A 448 -24.14 -6.33 30.24
CA GLY A 448 -22.74 -6.61 30.01
C GLY A 448 -22.14 -5.72 28.91
N THR A 449 -20.90 -6.03 28.55
CA THR A 449 -20.17 -5.37 27.48
C THR A 449 -20.77 -5.72 26.11
N ILE A 450 -21.04 -4.71 25.28
CA ILE A 450 -21.63 -4.91 23.95
C ILE A 450 -20.52 -4.94 22.88
N ASN A 451 -20.54 -6.00 22.07
CA ASN A 451 -19.73 -6.14 20.88
C ASN A 451 -20.64 -6.15 19.65
N TYR A 452 -20.47 -5.17 18.73
CA TYR A 452 -21.23 -5.11 17.49
C TYR A 452 -20.47 -5.76 16.34
N VAL A 453 -21.12 -6.64 15.58
CA VAL A 453 -20.54 -7.35 14.43
C VAL A 453 -21.40 -7.07 13.19
N ASN A 454 -20.81 -6.44 12.18
CA ASN A 454 -21.45 -6.35 10.87
C ASN A 454 -21.19 -7.63 10.08
N ASP A 455 -22.22 -8.46 9.90
CA ASP A 455 -22.18 -9.74 9.20
C ASP A 455 -22.58 -9.60 7.73
N SER A 456 -21.93 -8.69 7.01
CA SER A 456 -22.13 -8.52 5.56
C SER A 456 -21.78 -9.79 4.77
N SER A 457 -20.82 -10.57 5.27
CA SER A 457 -20.40 -11.86 4.68
C SER A 457 -21.36 -13.03 4.96
N ARG A 458 -22.39 -12.81 5.78
CA ARG A 458 -23.37 -13.85 6.18
C ARG A 458 -22.74 -15.07 6.83
N THR A 459 -21.75 -14.86 7.67
CA THR A 459 -21.09 -15.90 8.47
C THR A 459 -22.03 -16.47 9.52
N TYR A 460 -22.90 -15.62 10.08
CA TYR A 460 -23.91 -16.04 11.07
C TYR A 460 -25.21 -16.45 10.37
N SER A 461 -25.79 -17.58 10.77
CA SER A 461 -27.08 -18.04 10.25
C SER A 461 -28.21 -17.61 11.21
N TYR A 462 -28.97 -16.58 10.84
CA TYR A 462 -30.12 -16.10 11.58
C TYR A 462 -31.19 -15.52 10.66
N THR A 463 -32.43 -15.41 11.17
CA THR A 463 -33.61 -15.05 10.38
C THR A 463 -34.21 -13.69 10.72
N GLY A 464 -33.72 -13.01 11.74
CA GLY A 464 -34.17 -11.66 12.14
C GLY A 464 -33.40 -10.54 11.44
N ASP A 465 -33.73 -9.29 11.79
CA ASP A 465 -32.98 -8.11 11.40
C ASP A 465 -31.62 -8.04 12.10
N VAL A 466 -31.58 -8.55 13.35
CA VAL A 466 -30.38 -8.56 14.21
C VAL A 466 -30.33 -9.86 14.99
N LEU A 467 -29.12 -10.44 15.15
CA LEU A 467 -28.84 -11.55 16.04
C LEU A 467 -28.13 -11.04 17.29
N VAL A 468 -28.56 -11.49 18.45
CA VAL A 468 -27.89 -11.26 19.74
C VAL A 468 -27.39 -12.58 20.30
N ILE A 469 -26.09 -12.66 20.60
CA ILE A 469 -25.51 -13.81 21.31
C ILE A 469 -25.04 -13.29 22.67
N LEU A 470 -25.61 -13.84 23.74
CA LEU A 470 -25.27 -13.42 25.10
C LEU A 470 -23.98 -14.08 25.57
N GLY A 471 -23.07 -13.29 26.12
CA GLY A 471 -21.86 -13.74 26.78
C GLY A 471 -22.03 -13.91 28.28
N SER A 472 -20.95 -14.30 28.93
CA SER A 472 -20.90 -14.60 30.37
C SER A 472 -20.62 -13.40 31.28
N ASP A 473 -20.26 -12.22 30.69
CA ASP A 473 -19.96 -10.98 31.42
C ASP A 473 -21.23 -10.26 31.85
#